data_af5a292d9c0ab58f2d0afcb5b2d8dc6c
#
_entry.id   af5a292d9c0ab58f2d0afcb5b2d8dc6c
#
_cell.length_a   1.000
_cell.length_b   1.000
_cell.length_c   1.000
_cell.angle_alpha   90.00
_cell.angle_beta   90.00
_cell.angle_gamma   90.00
#
_symmetry.space_group_name_H-M   'P 1'
#
loop_
_entity.id
_entity.type
_entity.pdbx_description
1 polymer ?
#
loop_
_entity_poly.entity_id
_entity_poly.type
_entity_poly.pdbx_seq_one_letter_code
_entity_poly.pdbx_strand_id
1 'polypeptide(L)'
;MSGAKGLAQWQFGPVQVHALAHVPGQPGEPQVRGLLGEWLGGVADAALPLVRDDRGRPRLLAPFADRDAGWSHSGERLLLALGRDVTLGVDLERRRPRPRALELARRYFAPAEAERLQSMAPDPREEAFLRLWCAKEAVLKAHGRGLAFGLHRLELGIDDEGLDANVTRAPLRLLACDPELGDPAEWQLREWEPQPGYLAALAWHPRLP
;
A
#
# COMPACT_ATOMS: atom_id res chain seq x y z
N MET A 1 -23.17 14.08 14.77
CA MET A 1 -22.68 13.20 13.71
C MET A 1 -21.50 12.44 14.27
N SER A 2 -21.62 11.13 14.44
CA SER A 2 -20.56 10.29 15.04
C SER A 2 -19.42 10.17 14.03
N GLY A 3 -18.29 10.84 14.29
CA GLY A 3 -17.08 10.66 13.51
C GLY A 3 -16.72 9.17 13.46
N ALA A 4 -16.32 8.66 12.32
CA ALA A 4 -15.88 7.28 12.15
C ALA A 4 -14.66 7.06 13.07
N LYS A 5 -14.87 6.48 14.25
CA LYS A 5 -13.78 6.11 15.16
C LYS A 5 -12.88 5.11 14.44
N GLY A 6 -11.63 5.49 14.20
CA GLY A 6 -10.63 4.58 13.67
C GLY A 6 -10.48 3.35 14.59
N LEU A 7 -10.36 2.18 13.99
CA LEU A 7 -10.19 0.93 14.73
C LEU A 7 -8.76 0.78 15.29
N ALA A 8 -7.77 1.27 14.56
CA ALA A 8 -6.36 1.30 14.91
C ALA A 8 -5.63 2.36 14.08
N GLN A 9 -4.46 2.78 14.57
CA GLN A 9 -3.63 3.75 13.87
C GLN A 9 -2.15 3.39 14.01
N TRP A 10 -1.36 3.77 13.00
CA TRP A 10 0.08 3.55 12.94
C TRP A 10 0.77 4.80 12.42
N GLN A 11 2.02 4.97 12.84
CA GLN A 11 2.93 5.99 12.29
C GLN A 11 4.16 5.30 11.69
N PHE A 12 4.42 5.53 10.42
CA PHE A 12 5.57 5.02 9.70
C PHE A 12 6.35 6.19 9.08
N GLY A 13 7.38 6.65 9.77
CA GLY A 13 8.11 7.86 9.36
C GLY A 13 7.16 9.04 9.15
N PRO A 14 7.12 9.65 7.94
CA PRO A 14 6.27 10.80 7.65
C PRO A 14 4.80 10.43 7.36
N VAL A 15 4.44 9.14 7.41
CA VAL A 15 3.11 8.67 7.00
C VAL A 15 2.32 8.16 8.20
N GLN A 16 1.12 8.69 8.38
CA GLN A 16 0.12 8.21 9.31
C GLN A 16 -0.88 7.31 8.59
N VAL A 17 -1.25 6.18 9.21
CA VAL A 17 -2.23 5.23 8.64
C VAL A 17 -3.31 4.95 9.68
N HIS A 18 -4.57 4.91 9.22
CA HIS A 18 -5.71 4.50 10.06
C HIS A 18 -6.49 3.37 9.42
N ALA A 19 -6.95 2.45 10.26
CA ALA A 19 -7.90 1.43 9.87
C ALA A 19 -9.33 1.86 10.19
N LEU A 20 -10.23 1.62 9.25
CA LEU A 20 -11.66 1.87 9.33
C LEU A 20 -12.44 0.59 9.08
N ALA A 21 -13.64 0.51 9.63
CA ALA A 21 -14.62 -0.47 9.18
C ALA A 21 -15.05 -0.12 7.75
N HIS A 22 -15.28 -1.14 6.92
CA HIS A 22 -15.72 -0.99 5.54
C HIS A 22 -16.89 -1.92 5.24
N VAL A 23 -17.84 -1.43 4.48
CA VAL A 23 -18.95 -2.25 3.98
C VAL A 23 -18.57 -2.80 2.60
N PRO A 24 -18.40 -4.12 2.46
CA PRO A 24 -18.04 -4.72 1.17
C PRO A 24 -18.97 -4.29 0.04
N GLY A 25 -18.38 -3.97 -1.11
CA GLY A 25 -19.13 -3.51 -2.29
C GLY A 25 -19.46 -2.01 -2.31
N GLN A 26 -19.18 -1.28 -1.24
CA GLN A 26 -19.32 0.17 -1.22
C GLN A 26 -18.00 0.86 -1.62
N PRO A 27 -18.04 2.03 -2.26
CA PRO A 27 -16.81 2.82 -2.48
C PRO A 27 -16.23 3.32 -1.16
N GLY A 28 -14.90 3.21 -1.01
CA GLY A 28 -14.21 3.66 0.21
C GLY A 28 -14.07 5.19 0.34
N GLU A 29 -14.11 5.91 -0.77
CA GLU A 29 -13.83 7.36 -0.79
C GLU A 29 -14.74 8.20 0.11
N PRO A 30 -16.07 7.98 0.21
CA PRO A 30 -16.91 8.76 1.11
C PRO A 30 -16.50 8.67 2.58
N GLN A 31 -16.05 7.48 3.04
CA GLN A 31 -15.52 7.29 4.40
C GLN A 31 -14.19 8.00 4.60
N VAL A 32 -13.33 7.92 3.58
CA VAL A 32 -12.00 8.53 3.58
C VAL A 32 -12.09 10.04 3.65
N ARG A 33 -12.99 10.68 2.90
CA ARG A 33 -13.12 12.13 2.83
C ARG A 33 -13.41 12.76 4.19
N GLY A 34 -14.31 12.16 4.97
CA GLY A 34 -14.64 12.65 6.32
C GLY A 34 -13.41 12.65 7.25
N LEU A 35 -12.72 11.50 7.35
CA LEU A 35 -11.55 11.39 8.21
C LEU A 35 -10.37 12.24 7.71
N LEU A 36 -10.18 12.32 6.41
CA LEU A 36 -9.13 13.14 5.80
C LEU A 36 -9.37 14.63 6.10
N GLY A 37 -10.62 15.08 6.03
CA GLY A 37 -10.99 16.44 6.41
C GLY A 37 -10.71 16.75 7.88
N GLU A 38 -10.99 15.82 8.78
CA GLU A 38 -10.62 15.93 10.20
C GLU A 38 -9.11 16.08 10.40
N TRP A 39 -8.29 15.26 9.71
CA TRP A 39 -6.82 15.31 9.80
C TRP A 39 -6.22 16.60 9.22
N LEU A 40 -6.89 17.18 8.25
CA LEU A 40 -6.48 18.42 7.61
C LEU A 40 -6.98 19.68 8.34
N GLY A 41 -7.35 19.55 9.62
CA GLY A 41 -7.72 20.68 10.48
C GLY A 41 -9.22 20.97 10.52
N GLY A 42 -10.07 19.97 10.29
CA GLY A 42 -11.52 20.12 10.35
C GLY A 42 -12.13 20.65 9.06
N VAL A 43 -11.50 20.38 7.92
CA VAL A 43 -12.04 20.77 6.60
C VAL A 43 -13.30 19.97 6.31
N ALA A 44 -14.40 20.67 6.05
CA ALA A 44 -15.65 20.02 5.67
C ALA A 44 -15.50 19.25 4.35
N ASP A 45 -16.20 18.13 4.21
CA ASP A 45 -16.10 17.26 3.03
C ASP A 45 -16.32 18.02 1.72
N ALA A 46 -17.31 18.89 1.66
CA ALA A 46 -17.60 19.70 0.46
C ALA A 46 -16.49 20.70 0.10
N ALA A 47 -15.66 21.08 1.08
CA ALA A 47 -14.54 22.01 0.90
C ALA A 47 -13.18 21.31 0.76
N LEU A 48 -13.14 19.97 0.91
CA LEU A 48 -11.91 19.21 0.82
C LEU A 48 -11.37 19.24 -0.62
N PRO A 49 -10.18 19.83 -0.86
CA PRO A 49 -9.63 19.98 -2.20
C PRO A 49 -8.98 18.66 -2.68
N LEU A 50 -9.74 17.59 -2.65
CA LEU A 50 -9.36 16.25 -3.11
C LEU A 50 -9.92 16.04 -4.52
N VAL A 51 -9.03 15.85 -5.47
CA VAL A 51 -9.35 15.57 -6.87
C VAL A 51 -8.74 14.27 -7.31
N ARG A 52 -9.11 13.80 -8.49
CA ARG A 52 -8.43 12.68 -9.13
C ARG A 52 -7.66 13.16 -10.34
N ASP A 53 -6.40 12.70 -10.46
CA ASP A 53 -5.60 12.96 -11.64
C ASP A 53 -6.09 12.11 -12.85
N ASP A 54 -5.47 12.31 -14.00
CA ASP A 54 -5.83 11.63 -15.27
C ASP A 54 -5.75 10.09 -15.20
N ARG A 55 -5.08 9.56 -14.17
CA ARG A 55 -4.93 8.13 -13.90
C ARG A 55 -5.85 7.64 -12.78
N GLY A 56 -6.69 8.53 -12.25
CA GLY A 56 -7.62 8.22 -11.17
C GLY A 56 -7.00 8.21 -9.76
N ARG A 57 -5.71 8.61 -9.63
CA ARG A 57 -5.05 8.72 -8.34
C ARG A 57 -5.56 9.94 -7.57
N PRO A 58 -5.88 9.81 -6.26
CA PRO A 58 -6.27 10.96 -5.46
C PRO A 58 -5.11 11.95 -5.30
N ARG A 59 -5.44 13.24 -5.35
CA ARG A 59 -4.50 14.36 -5.18
C ARG A 59 -5.12 15.42 -4.30
N LEU A 60 -4.37 15.88 -3.32
CA LEU A 60 -4.72 17.06 -2.52
C LEU A 60 -4.13 18.30 -3.20
N LEU A 61 -4.99 19.29 -3.44
CA LEU A 61 -4.60 20.59 -3.97
C LEU A 61 -4.29 21.58 -2.83
N ALA A 62 -3.87 22.79 -3.18
CA ALA A 62 -3.64 23.85 -2.21
C ALA A 62 -4.89 24.08 -1.32
N PRO A 63 -4.71 24.31 -0.02
CA PRO A 63 -3.45 24.56 0.69
C PRO A 63 -2.71 23.29 1.15
N PHE A 64 -3.14 22.08 0.77
CA PHE A 64 -2.60 20.80 1.22
C PHE A 64 -1.78 20.09 0.14
N ALA A 65 -1.22 20.83 -0.81
CA ALA A 65 -0.43 20.26 -1.91
C ALA A 65 0.88 19.60 -1.44
N ASP A 66 1.34 19.92 -0.21
CA ASP A 66 2.46 19.24 0.47
C ASP A 66 2.09 17.87 1.04
N ARG A 67 0.82 17.50 0.99
CA ARG A 67 0.31 16.22 1.49
C ARG A 67 0.00 15.27 0.36
N ASP A 68 0.11 13.99 0.67
CA ASP A 68 -0.32 12.90 -0.20
C ASP A 68 -1.19 11.93 0.57
N ALA A 69 -2.25 11.44 -0.06
CA ALA A 69 -3.19 10.52 0.56
C ALA A 69 -3.47 9.34 -0.36
N GLY A 70 -3.64 8.17 0.26
CA GLY A 70 -4.01 6.95 -0.44
C GLY A 70 -4.84 6.04 0.45
N TRP A 71 -5.64 5.18 -0.15
CA TRP A 71 -6.43 4.20 0.60
C TRP A 71 -6.59 2.88 -0.16
N SER A 72 -6.86 1.84 0.61
CA SER A 72 -7.17 0.51 0.10
C SER A 72 -8.21 -0.15 0.99
N HIS A 73 -9.04 -0.99 0.42
CA HIS A 73 -9.99 -1.79 1.18
C HIS A 73 -10.01 -3.24 0.72
N SER A 74 -10.19 -4.16 1.65
CA SER A 74 -10.37 -5.58 1.39
C SER A 74 -11.33 -6.14 2.42
N GLY A 75 -12.39 -6.83 1.96
CA GLY A 75 -13.45 -7.30 2.86
C GLY A 75 -14.08 -6.17 3.67
N GLU A 76 -14.08 -6.31 4.98
CA GLU A 76 -14.74 -5.36 5.92
C GLU A 76 -13.78 -4.31 6.50
N ARG A 77 -12.64 -4.09 5.86
CA ARG A 77 -11.61 -3.15 6.33
C ARG A 77 -11.15 -2.21 5.23
N LEU A 78 -10.85 -1.01 5.64
CA LEU A 78 -10.26 0.04 4.83
C LEU A 78 -9.08 0.65 5.58
N LEU A 79 -8.00 0.94 4.87
CA LEU A 79 -6.88 1.73 5.36
C LEU A 79 -6.87 3.08 4.63
N LEU A 80 -6.68 4.15 5.39
CA LEU A 80 -6.35 5.48 4.89
C LEU A 80 -4.93 5.83 5.34
N ALA A 81 -4.10 6.25 4.41
CA ALA A 81 -2.75 6.77 4.66
C ALA A 81 -2.67 8.24 4.25
N LEU A 82 -2.00 9.05 5.07
CA LEU A 82 -1.69 10.46 4.82
C LEU A 82 -0.22 10.71 5.14
N GLY A 83 0.51 11.28 4.22
CA GLY A 83 1.92 11.66 4.37
C GLY A 83 2.17 13.12 4.04
N ARG A 84 3.30 13.64 4.50
CA ARG A 84 3.77 14.98 4.19
C ARG A 84 5.10 14.91 3.46
N ASP A 85 5.25 15.72 2.38
CA ASP A 85 6.44 15.80 1.55
C ASP A 85 6.93 14.45 0.97
N VAL A 86 5.98 13.53 0.83
CA VAL A 86 6.20 12.20 0.24
C VAL A 86 5.15 11.90 -0.81
N THR A 87 5.46 10.95 -1.68
CA THR A 87 4.50 10.23 -2.52
C THR A 87 4.29 8.87 -1.90
N LEU A 88 3.03 8.46 -1.67
CA LEU A 88 2.71 7.23 -0.95
C LEU A 88 1.63 6.40 -1.65
N GLY A 89 1.63 5.12 -1.34
CA GLY A 89 0.54 4.21 -1.66
C GLY A 89 0.41 3.15 -0.58
N VAL A 90 -0.83 2.75 -0.30
CA VAL A 90 -1.15 1.73 0.69
C VAL A 90 -1.99 0.64 0.04
N ASP A 91 -1.72 -0.60 0.40
CA ASP A 91 -2.55 -1.73 0.01
C ASP A 91 -2.96 -2.56 1.21
N LEU A 92 -4.12 -3.22 1.09
CA LEU A 92 -4.71 -4.07 2.12
C LEU A 92 -5.29 -5.31 1.47
N GLU A 93 -4.92 -6.47 2.01
CA GLU A 93 -5.41 -7.75 1.53
C GLU A 93 -5.95 -8.60 2.68
N ARG A 94 -7.17 -9.12 2.53
CA ARG A 94 -7.68 -10.16 3.40
C ARG A 94 -6.99 -11.47 3.06
N ARG A 95 -6.43 -12.15 4.07
CA ARG A 95 -5.86 -13.48 3.92
C ARG A 95 -6.97 -14.49 3.61
N ARG A 96 -6.80 -15.20 2.51
CA ARG A 96 -7.67 -16.28 2.05
C ARG A 96 -6.85 -17.22 1.16
N PRO A 97 -7.21 -18.49 1.02
CA PRO A 97 -6.52 -19.41 0.14
C PRO A 97 -6.34 -18.85 -1.27
N ARG A 98 -5.13 -19.00 -1.82
CA ARG A 98 -4.77 -18.53 -3.16
C ARG A 98 -4.14 -19.65 -3.98
N PRO A 99 -4.90 -20.71 -4.33
CA PRO A 99 -4.35 -21.90 -4.99
C PRO A 99 -3.72 -21.57 -6.36
N ARG A 100 -4.05 -20.42 -6.95
CA ARG A 100 -3.48 -19.94 -8.21
C ARG A 100 -2.29 -18.98 -8.01
N ALA A 101 -1.73 -18.89 -6.80
CA ALA A 101 -0.64 -17.94 -6.49
C ALA A 101 0.54 -18.07 -7.47
N LEU A 102 1.01 -19.29 -7.75
CA LEU A 102 2.12 -19.50 -8.66
C LEU A 102 1.78 -19.15 -10.12
N GLU A 103 0.57 -19.47 -10.57
CA GLU A 103 0.10 -19.10 -11.91
C GLU A 103 0.09 -17.57 -12.09
N LEU A 104 -0.46 -16.86 -11.10
CA LEU A 104 -0.52 -15.40 -11.10
C LEU A 104 0.88 -14.78 -11.02
N ALA A 105 1.77 -15.35 -10.19
CA ALA A 105 3.15 -14.89 -10.11
C ALA A 105 3.87 -15.02 -11.46
N ARG A 106 3.78 -16.17 -12.12
CA ARG A 106 4.38 -16.39 -13.46
C ARG A 106 3.85 -15.43 -14.52
N ARG A 107 2.62 -14.99 -14.37
CA ARG A 107 1.97 -14.08 -15.33
C ARG A 107 2.29 -12.62 -15.09
N TYR A 108 2.45 -12.22 -13.84
CA TYR A 108 2.46 -10.81 -13.46
C TYR A 108 3.70 -10.32 -12.73
N PHE A 109 4.49 -11.19 -12.11
CA PHE A 109 5.67 -10.80 -11.34
C PHE A 109 6.95 -10.84 -12.18
N ALA A 110 8.04 -10.30 -11.63
CA ALA A 110 9.35 -10.47 -12.23
C ALA A 110 9.76 -11.96 -12.25
N PRO A 111 10.49 -12.43 -13.28
CA PRO A 111 10.85 -13.85 -13.40
C PRO A 111 11.53 -14.43 -12.16
N ALA A 112 12.48 -13.71 -11.57
CA ALA A 112 13.19 -14.14 -10.37
C ALA A 112 12.26 -14.35 -9.15
N GLU A 113 11.22 -13.54 -8.99
CA GLU A 113 10.23 -13.70 -7.94
C GLU A 113 9.34 -14.93 -8.18
N ALA A 114 8.92 -15.16 -9.43
CA ALA A 114 8.13 -16.33 -9.78
C ALA A 114 8.91 -17.63 -9.58
N GLU A 115 10.20 -17.65 -9.93
CA GLU A 115 11.10 -18.79 -9.68
C GLU A 115 11.28 -19.07 -8.18
N ARG A 116 11.47 -18.02 -7.38
CA ARG A 116 11.56 -18.15 -5.92
C ARG A 116 10.28 -18.71 -5.33
N LEU A 117 9.13 -18.23 -5.76
CA LEU A 117 7.84 -18.76 -5.31
C LEU A 117 7.63 -20.21 -5.75
N GLN A 118 8.13 -20.61 -6.92
CA GLN A 118 8.03 -21.98 -7.41
C GLN A 118 8.82 -22.95 -6.52
N SER A 119 9.96 -22.54 -5.97
CA SER A 119 10.79 -23.39 -5.10
C SER A 119 10.20 -23.61 -3.70
N MET A 120 9.16 -22.85 -3.32
CA MET A 120 8.53 -22.96 -2.00
C MET A 120 7.45 -24.04 -1.95
N ALA A 121 7.24 -24.61 -0.76
CA ALA A 121 6.06 -25.43 -0.47
C ALA A 121 4.75 -24.59 -0.60
N PRO A 122 3.57 -25.23 -0.80
CA PRO A 122 2.33 -24.52 -1.10
C PRO A 122 1.95 -23.42 -0.10
N ASP A 123 1.88 -23.72 1.19
CA ASP A 123 1.42 -22.76 2.20
C ASP A 123 2.35 -21.53 2.34
N PRO A 124 3.68 -21.69 2.53
CA PRO A 124 4.58 -20.53 2.55
C PRO A 124 4.61 -19.78 1.21
N ARG A 125 4.37 -20.46 0.08
CA ARG A 125 4.26 -19.82 -1.24
C ARG A 125 3.07 -18.87 -1.31
N GLU A 126 1.89 -19.28 -0.85
CA GLU A 126 0.70 -18.42 -0.86
C GLU A 126 0.91 -17.16 -0.01
N GLU A 127 1.54 -17.31 1.15
CA GLU A 127 1.87 -16.18 2.01
C GLU A 127 2.91 -15.25 1.35
N ALA A 128 3.98 -15.82 0.78
CA ALA A 128 5.01 -15.04 0.09
C ALA A 128 4.44 -14.32 -1.15
N PHE A 129 3.56 -14.98 -1.90
CA PHE A 129 2.85 -14.36 -3.01
C PHE A 129 2.02 -13.16 -2.54
N LEU A 130 1.25 -13.32 -1.45
CA LEU A 130 0.39 -12.27 -0.93
C LEU A 130 1.21 -11.05 -0.47
N ARG A 131 2.36 -11.29 0.15
CA ARG A 131 3.30 -10.22 0.52
C ARG A 131 3.79 -9.42 -0.68
N LEU A 132 4.33 -10.13 -1.68
CA LEU A 132 4.82 -9.50 -2.91
C LEU A 132 3.70 -8.74 -3.61
N TRP A 133 2.51 -9.33 -3.72
CA TRP A 133 1.34 -8.69 -4.32
C TRP A 133 1.01 -7.39 -3.62
N CYS A 134 0.80 -7.44 -2.30
CA CYS A 134 0.40 -6.28 -1.50
C CYS A 134 1.46 -5.15 -1.57
N ALA A 135 2.74 -5.49 -1.46
CA ALA A 135 3.83 -4.51 -1.55
C ALA A 135 3.93 -3.87 -2.94
N LYS A 136 3.82 -4.67 -4.01
CA LYS A 136 3.82 -4.16 -5.39
C LYS A 136 2.63 -3.25 -5.68
N GLU A 137 1.44 -3.63 -5.22
CA GLU A 137 0.24 -2.79 -5.34
C GLU A 137 0.41 -1.46 -4.60
N ALA A 138 1.02 -1.47 -3.42
CA ALA A 138 1.32 -0.24 -2.70
C ALA A 138 2.24 0.68 -3.50
N VAL A 139 3.32 0.16 -4.10
CA VAL A 139 4.22 0.95 -4.97
C VAL A 139 3.47 1.49 -6.19
N LEU A 140 2.68 0.67 -6.87
CA LEU A 140 1.93 1.09 -8.05
C LEU A 140 0.84 2.12 -7.75
N LYS A 141 0.22 2.06 -6.56
CA LYS A 141 -0.73 3.07 -6.07
C LYS A 141 -0.03 4.40 -5.80
N ALA A 142 1.18 4.37 -5.24
CA ALA A 142 1.98 5.58 -5.09
C ALA A 142 2.31 6.21 -6.45
N HIS A 143 2.71 5.40 -7.43
CA HIS A 143 3.00 5.86 -8.78
C HIS A 143 1.75 6.36 -9.54
N GLY A 144 0.58 5.79 -9.24
CA GLY A 144 -0.69 6.21 -9.82
C GLY A 144 -1.10 5.53 -11.12
N ARG A 145 -0.30 4.61 -11.66
CA ARG A 145 -0.67 3.85 -12.88
C ARG A 145 -1.39 2.54 -12.59
N GLY A 146 -1.40 2.11 -11.32
CA GLY A 146 -2.03 0.86 -10.91
C GLY A 146 -1.50 -0.35 -11.67
N LEU A 147 -2.28 -1.43 -11.71
CA LEU A 147 -1.92 -2.68 -12.36
C LEU A 147 -1.59 -2.55 -13.87
N ALA A 148 -2.10 -1.53 -14.55
CA ALA A 148 -1.82 -1.29 -15.97
C ALA A 148 -0.34 -0.98 -16.24
N PHE A 149 0.41 -0.50 -15.23
CA PHE A 149 1.85 -0.32 -15.34
C PHE A 149 2.59 -1.65 -15.47
N GLY A 150 2.14 -2.67 -14.79
CA GLY A 150 2.72 -4.01 -14.79
C GLY A 150 3.55 -4.31 -13.54
N LEU A 151 3.13 -5.31 -12.77
CA LEU A 151 3.82 -5.76 -11.55
C LEU A 151 5.21 -6.35 -11.84
N HIS A 152 5.47 -6.84 -13.06
CA HIS A 152 6.78 -7.35 -13.49
C HIS A 152 7.86 -6.28 -13.63
N ARG A 153 7.47 -5.01 -13.67
CA ARG A 153 8.41 -3.87 -13.73
C ARG A 153 9.01 -3.51 -12.37
N LEU A 154 8.64 -4.24 -11.34
CA LEU A 154 9.14 -4.12 -9.98
C LEU A 154 9.75 -5.44 -9.57
N GLU A 155 10.91 -5.43 -8.94
CA GLU A 155 11.48 -6.60 -8.31
C GLU A 155 11.66 -6.33 -6.82
N LEU A 156 11.05 -7.16 -5.99
CA LEU A 156 11.14 -7.11 -4.54
C LEU A 156 11.99 -8.25 -4.02
N GLY A 157 12.80 -7.97 -3.03
CA GLY A 157 13.60 -8.95 -2.31
C GLY A 157 13.37 -8.86 -0.81
N ILE A 158 13.90 -9.87 -0.11
CA ILE A 158 13.96 -9.86 1.34
C ILE A 158 15.16 -9.02 1.75
N ASP A 159 14.97 -8.13 2.70
CA ASP A 159 16.05 -7.38 3.32
C ASP A 159 16.66 -8.23 4.43
N ASP A 160 17.78 -8.89 4.11
CA ASP A 160 18.52 -9.74 5.05
C ASP A 160 19.60 -8.96 5.82
N GLU A 161 19.83 -7.68 5.46
CA GLU A 161 20.84 -6.85 6.10
C GLU A 161 20.36 -6.39 7.48
N GLY A 162 21.08 -6.77 8.52
CA GLY A 162 20.85 -6.31 9.90
C GLY A 162 19.65 -6.92 10.60
N LEU A 163 19.17 -8.08 10.18
CA LEU A 163 18.09 -8.79 10.87
C LEU A 163 18.53 -9.16 12.30
N ASP A 164 17.83 -8.59 13.27
CA ASP A 164 17.89 -9.05 14.65
C ASP A 164 17.30 -10.46 14.74
N ALA A 165 17.91 -11.34 15.52
CA ALA A 165 17.45 -12.72 15.71
C ALA A 165 16.00 -12.84 16.22
N ASN A 166 15.42 -11.71 16.69
CA ASN A 166 14.03 -11.62 17.13
C ASN A 166 13.03 -11.20 16.03
N VAL A 167 13.50 -10.91 14.81
CA VAL A 167 12.61 -10.55 13.70
C VAL A 167 12.00 -11.83 13.12
N THR A 168 10.74 -12.06 13.41
CA THR A 168 10.00 -13.24 12.95
C THR A 168 9.77 -13.26 11.43
N ARG A 169 10.03 -12.13 10.74
CA ARG A 169 9.77 -11.98 9.31
C ARG A 169 10.65 -10.87 8.73
N ALA A 170 11.55 -11.25 7.83
CA ALA A 170 12.39 -10.30 7.12
C ALA A 170 11.55 -9.33 6.26
N PRO A 171 11.80 -8.01 6.32
CA PRO A 171 11.08 -7.03 5.54
C PRO A 171 11.35 -7.17 4.03
N LEU A 172 10.43 -6.69 3.22
CA LEU A 172 10.64 -6.54 1.78
C LEU A 172 11.30 -5.19 1.48
N ARG A 173 12.17 -5.18 0.45
CA ARG A 173 12.69 -3.96 -0.15
C ARG A 173 12.55 -4.00 -1.67
N LEU A 174 12.49 -2.85 -2.31
CA LEU A 174 12.52 -2.73 -3.75
C LEU A 174 13.98 -2.89 -4.21
N LEU A 175 14.27 -3.93 -4.98
CA LEU A 175 15.62 -4.24 -5.49
C LEU A 175 15.87 -3.54 -6.83
N ALA A 176 14.88 -3.58 -7.70
CA ALA A 176 14.91 -2.98 -9.02
C ALA A 176 13.52 -2.51 -9.43
N CYS A 177 13.45 -1.49 -10.24
CA CYS A 177 12.19 -1.02 -10.82
C CYS A 177 12.42 -0.33 -12.17
N ASP A 178 11.33 -0.15 -12.89
CA ASP A 178 11.32 0.68 -14.10
C ASP A 178 11.79 2.11 -13.77
N PRO A 179 12.60 2.76 -14.61
CA PRO A 179 13.09 4.12 -14.39
C PRO A 179 11.99 5.18 -14.14
N GLU A 180 10.76 4.96 -14.61
CA GLU A 180 9.63 5.84 -14.28
C GLU A 180 9.29 5.88 -12.78
N LEU A 181 9.74 4.91 -12.00
CA LEU A 181 9.55 4.84 -10.55
C LEU A 181 10.68 5.49 -9.74
N GLY A 182 11.72 5.99 -10.40
CA GLY A 182 12.90 6.57 -9.77
C GLY A 182 13.89 5.53 -9.24
N ASP A 183 14.70 5.94 -8.27
CA ASP A 183 15.70 5.07 -7.65
C ASP A 183 15.02 4.08 -6.67
N PRO A 184 15.21 2.75 -6.82
CA PRO A 184 14.72 1.78 -5.86
C PRO A 184 15.15 2.04 -4.41
N ALA A 185 16.34 2.61 -4.19
CA ALA A 185 16.89 2.89 -2.87
C ALA A 185 16.13 4.00 -2.11
N GLU A 186 15.41 4.87 -2.83
CA GLU A 186 14.59 5.93 -2.21
C GLU A 186 13.25 5.42 -1.69
N TRP A 187 12.84 4.24 -2.11
CA TRP A 187 11.58 3.65 -1.69
C TRP A 187 11.68 3.04 -0.31
N GLN A 188 10.72 3.40 0.55
CA GLN A 188 10.50 2.78 1.84
C GLN A 188 9.28 1.87 1.75
N LEU A 189 9.44 0.63 2.24
CA LEU A 189 8.36 -0.35 2.33
C LEU A 189 8.11 -0.73 3.78
N ARG A 190 6.85 -0.88 4.16
CA ARG A 190 6.44 -1.44 5.46
C ARG A 190 5.30 -2.40 5.25
N GLU A 191 5.43 -3.57 5.85
CA GLU A 191 4.38 -4.58 5.91
C GLU A 191 3.96 -4.78 7.36
N TRP A 192 2.67 -4.93 7.59
CA TRP A 192 2.15 -5.26 8.92
C TRP A 192 0.82 -5.99 8.83
N GLU A 193 0.40 -6.56 9.95
CA GLU A 193 -0.91 -7.16 10.12
C GLU A 193 -1.79 -6.15 10.87
N PRO A 194 -2.68 -5.40 10.18
CA PRO A 194 -3.50 -4.39 10.83
C PRO A 194 -4.54 -5.00 11.78
N GLN A 195 -4.88 -6.24 11.56
CA GLN A 195 -5.65 -7.13 12.44
C GLN A 195 -5.51 -8.57 11.97
N PRO A 196 -5.84 -9.57 12.84
CA PRO A 196 -5.80 -10.98 12.44
C PRO A 196 -6.55 -11.26 11.13
N GLY A 197 -5.88 -11.97 10.21
CA GLY A 197 -6.44 -12.33 8.91
C GLY A 197 -6.31 -11.28 7.80
N TYR A 198 -5.55 -10.21 8.02
CA TYR A 198 -5.24 -9.21 7.00
C TYR A 198 -3.74 -8.99 6.88
N LEU A 199 -3.31 -8.60 5.70
CA LEU A 199 -1.97 -8.12 5.42
C LEU A 199 -2.09 -6.73 4.81
N ALA A 200 -1.24 -5.81 5.26
CA ALA A 200 -1.11 -4.48 4.70
C ALA A 200 0.31 -4.21 4.25
N ALA A 201 0.44 -3.36 3.23
CA ALA A 201 1.70 -2.81 2.79
C ALA A 201 1.56 -1.30 2.55
N LEU A 202 2.57 -0.56 2.97
CA LEU A 202 2.73 0.86 2.71
C LEU A 202 4.03 1.05 1.94
N ALA A 203 3.98 1.81 0.85
CA ALA A 203 5.14 2.24 0.09
C ALA A 203 5.17 3.76 0.04
N TRP A 204 6.34 4.36 0.22
CA TRP A 204 6.52 5.78 0.00
C TRP A 204 7.94 6.10 -0.40
N HIS A 205 8.12 7.23 -1.05
CA HIS A 205 9.42 7.84 -1.34
C HIS A 205 9.31 9.36 -1.17
N PRO A 206 10.43 10.07 -0.97
CA PRO A 206 10.43 11.54 -0.94
C PRO A 206 9.76 12.10 -2.20
N ARG A 207 8.98 13.17 -2.03
CA ARG A 207 8.43 13.88 -3.19
C ARG A 207 9.59 14.63 -3.85
N LEU A 208 9.78 14.41 -5.13
CA LEU A 208 10.71 15.23 -5.92
C LEU A 208 10.17 16.68 -5.95
N PRO A 209 11.05 17.66 -5.82
CA PRO A 209 10.71 19.09 -5.85
C PRO A 209 10.10 19.53 -7.18
#